data_9c2b8d70196ff33a4c53248eac5e442e
#
_entry.id   9c2b8d70196ff33a4c53248eac5e442e
#
_cell.length_a   1.000
_cell.length_b   1.000
_cell.length_c   1.000
_cell.angle_alpha   90.00
_cell.angle_beta   90.00
_cell.angle_gamma   90.00
#
_symmetry.space_group_name_H-M   'P 1'
#
loop_
_entity.id
_entity.type
_entity.pdbx_description
1 polymer ?
#
loop_
_entity_poly.entity_id
_entity_poly.type
_entity_poly.pdbx_seq_one_letter_code
_entity_poly.pdbx_strand_id
1 'polypeptide(L)'
;MKIEVYSPTIRRKEMDAVLTAMVQDRVGPGELARSLVQIAREHIQFDYCLALRSPAIALSFALRALNLEDGAGVLVSALSPRYYPRVLEELRLRPVYCDVSSGSAVMSAETVTAALERAGGDAVPRCIVVNHTLGFVPDAAAICALGLPVIEDCSQSYGTSVGEQRAGSFGALAILGLEERDMLTAGGGALLYAVNRRDAGALRALSPFPEYSLPDLNAAMAIVQFRESARNLEKRKLIGEAYIQPALRTRHKVFVQGETAEKQGIEYNYYAFPLILETGMKDVKAYAKKKDIIVESAFDETIVGSGGIPPELCTEAYSLSLRTALFPLYPRLTGAETEKVSKLILTLP
;
A
#
# COMPACT_ATOMS: atom_id res chain seq x y z
N MET A 1 -16.82 -22.28 -9.67
CA MET A 1 -16.73 -20.85 -9.23
C MET A 1 -15.32 -20.37 -9.57
N LYS A 2 -15.17 -19.20 -10.16
CA LYS A 2 -13.84 -18.66 -10.47
C LYS A 2 -13.17 -18.19 -9.19
N ILE A 3 -11.85 -18.38 -9.11
CA ILE A 3 -11.02 -17.83 -8.03
C ILE A 3 -10.53 -16.47 -8.50
N GLU A 4 -11.00 -15.39 -7.86
CA GLU A 4 -10.61 -14.02 -8.15
C GLU A 4 -9.23 -13.72 -7.53
N VAL A 5 -8.52 -12.69 -8.03
CA VAL A 5 -7.22 -12.28 -7.47
C VAL A 5 -7.36 -11.75 -6.07
N TYR A 6 -8.44 -11.06 -5.80
CA TYR A 6 -8.74 -10.40 -4.56
C TYR A 6 -10.17 -10.71 -4.10
N SER A 7 -10.36 -10.77 -2.79
CA SER A 7 -11.68 -10.79 -2.16
C SER A 7 -11.61 -10.04 -0.83
N PRO A 8 -12.48 -9.05 -0.62
CA PRO A 8 -12.53 -8.36 0.66
C PRO A 8 -12.82 -9.37 1.76
N THR A 9 -12.08 -9.27 2.87
CA THR A 9 -12.21 -10.19 4.00
C THR A 9 -13.37 -9.73 4.89
N ILE A 10 -14.57 -9.68 4.33
CA ILE A 10 -15.80 -9.34 5.05
C ILE A 10 -16.50 -10.64 5.46
N ARG A 11 -16.77 -10.78 6.74
CA ARG A 11 -17.44 -11.91 7.37
C ARG A 11 -18.61 -11.42 8.21
N ARG A 12 -19.24 -12.34 8.94
CA ARG A 12 -20.41 -12.03 9.77
C ARG A 12 -20.13 -10.92 10.79
N LYS A 13 -18.94 -10.91 11.42
CA LYS A 13 -18.59 -9.89 12.43
C LYS A 13 -18.59 -8.47 11.85
N GLU A 14 -18.02 -8.30 10.65
CA GLU A 14 -18.02 -7.02 9.94
C GLU A 14 -19.45 -6.60 9.58
N MET A 15 -20.25 -7.52 9.04
CA MET A 15 -21.65 -7.25 8.71
C MET A 15 -22.47 -6.87 9.94
N ASP A 16 -22.34 -7.63 11.05
CA ASP A 16 -23.03 -7.35 12.31
C ASP A 16 -22.64 -5.99 12.90
N ALA A 17 -21.37 -5.59 12.80
CA ALA A 17 -20.90 -4.29 13.26
C ALA A 17 -21.51 -3.13 12.45
N VAL A 18 -21.53 -3.26 11.13
CA VAL A 18 -22.14 -2.25 10.23
C VAL A 18 -23.65 -2.17 10.46
N LEU A 19 -24.34 -3.31 10.53
CA LEU A 19 -25.79 -3.34 10.82
C LEU A 19 -26.11 -2.70 12.17
N THR A 20 -25.29 -2.97 13.19
CA THR A 20 -25.47 -2.35 14.51
C THR A 20 -25.33 -0.84 14.44
N ALA A 21 -24.33 -0.33 13.71
CA ALA A 21 -24.17 1.12 13.50
C ALA A 21 -25.38 1.73 12.79
N MET A 22 -25.91 1.05 11.77
CA MET A 22 -27.14 1.50 11.05
C MET A 22 -28.35 1.53 11.95
N VAL A 23 -28.60 0.48 12.75
CA VAL A 23 -29.74 0.41 13.69
C VAL A 23 -29.66 1.49 14.78
N GLN A 24 -28.44 1.93 15.11
CA GLN A 24 -28.18 2.98 16.10
C GLN A 24 -28.12 4.38 15.48
N ASP A 25 -28.48 4.55 14.20
CA ASP A 25 -28.39 5.81 13.44
C ASP A 25 -26.98 6.44 13.41
N ARG A 26 -25.92 5.62 13.59
CA ARG A 26 -24.51 6.04 13.55
C ARG A 26 -23.95 5.90 12.13
N VAL A 27 -24.38 6.77 11.23
CA VAL A 27 -24.05 6.69 9.80
C VAL A 27 -22.87 7.60 9.44
N GLY A 28 -22.91 8.85 9.89
CA GLY A 28 -21.88 9.87 9.63
C GLY A 28 -20.68 9.80 10.57
N PRO A 29 -19.75 10.78 10.48
CA PRO A 29 -18.62 10.86 11.40
C PRO A 29 -19.06 11.03 12.86
N GLY A 30 -18.49 10.21 13.77
CA GLY A 30 -18.93 10.22 15.15
C GLY A 30 -18.04 9.46 16.14
N GLU A 31 -18.67 8.71 17.02
CA GLU A 31 -18.00 8.01 18.12
C GLU A 31 -17.20 6.78 17.64
N LEU A 32 -17.70 6.07 16.63
CA LEU A 32 -17.00 4.87 16.13
C LEU A 32 -15.70 5.25 15.43
N ALA A 33 -15.66 6.38 14.72
CA ALA A 33 -14.43 6.91 14.16
C ALA A 33 -13.38 7.25 15.26
N ARG A 34 -13.81 7.84 16.39
CA ARG A 34 -12.92 8.05 17.56
C ARG A 34 -12.47 6.75 18.20
N SER A 35 -13.39 5.79 18.35
CA SER A 35 -13.06 4.45 18.86
C SER A 35 -12.07 3.70 17.96
N LEU A 36 -12.22 3.84 16.64
CA LEU A 36 -11.26 3.28 15.68
C LEU A 36 -9.84 3.81 15.93
N VAL A 37 -9.68 5.12 16.11
CA VAL A 37 -8.36 5.72 16.40
C VAL A 37 -7.75 5.14 17.69
N GLN A 38 -8.56 4.89 18.73
CA GLN A 38 -8.06 4.27 19.97
C GLN A 38 -7.62 2.82 19.74
N ILE A 39 -8.42 2.03 19.03
CA ILE A 39 -8.09 0.65 18.69
C ILE A 39 -6.86 0.59 17.77
N ALA A 40 -6.79 1.45 16.76
CA ALA A 40 -5.62 1.53 15.90
C ALA A 40 -4.33 1.82 16.68
N ARG A 41 -4.40 2.64 17.74
CA ARG A 41 -3.26 2.95 18.60
C ARG A 41 -2.71 1.72 19.33
N GLU A 42 -3.54 0.74 19.64
CA GLU A 42 -3.11 -0.53 20.26
C GLU A 42 -2.29 -1.39 19.27
N HIS A 43 -2.56 -1.24 17.97
CA HIS A 43 -1.91 -1.99 16.89
C HIS A 43 -0.75 -1.24 16.24
N ILE A 44 -0.87 0.10 16.15
CA ILE A 44 0.11 0.99 15.52
C ILE A 44 0.48 2.04 16.56
N GLN A 45 1.74 2.13 16.93
CA GLN A 45 2.21 3.13 17.89
C GLN A 45 2.28 4.49 17.21
N PHE A 46 1.44 5.44 17.61
CA PHE A 46 1.44 6.82 17.13
C PHE A 46 1.07 7.79 18.25
N ASP A 47 1.53 9.04 18.11
CA ASP A 47 1.20 10.12 19.06
C ASP A 47 -0.13 10.80 18.70
N TYR A 48 -0.39 10.99 17.41
CA TYR A 48 -1.64 11.57 16.91
C TYR A 48 -2.10 10.95 15.59
N CYS A 49 -3.42 10.87 15.40
CA CYS A 49 -4.03 10.28 14.20
C CYS A 49 -5.33 10.98 13.84
N LEU A 50 -5.54 11.16 12.53
CA LEU A 50 -6.79 11.60 11.91
C LEU A 50 -7.41 10.42 11.16
N ALA A 51 -8.70 10.18 11.38
CA ALA A 51 -9.49 9.23 10.58
C ALA A 51 -10.22 10.00 9.47
N LEU A 52 -9.88 9.72 8.21
CA LEU A 52 -10.28 10.48 7.03
C LEU A 52 -11.02 9.59 6.02
N ARG A 53 -11.77 10.22 5.09
CA ARG A 53 -12.63 9.51 4.13
C ARG A 53 -11.89 8.74 3.05
N SER A 54 -10.65 9.09 2.74
CA SER A 54 -9.88 8.40 1.70
C SER A 54 -8.38 8.63 1.84
N PRO A 55 -7.54 7.76 1.25
CA PRO A 55 -6.09 7.97 1.18
C PRO A 55 -5.69 9.24 0.42
N ALA A 56 -6.45 9.65 -0.59
CA ALA A 56 -6.20 10.90 -1.31
C ALA A 56 -6.35 12.14 -0.40
N ILE A 57 -7.38 12.16 0.44
CA ILE A 57 -7.57 13.19 1.46
C ILE A 57 -6.44 13.11 2.49
N ALA A 58 -6.04 11.92 2.92
CA ALA A 58 -4.93 11.73 3.86
C ALA A 58 -3.62 12.27 3.29
N LEU A 59 -3.30 11.98 2.02
CA LEU A 59 -2.13 12.52 1.34
C LEU A 59 -2.17 14.06 1.27
N SER A 60 -3.33 14.63 0.91
CA SER A 60 -3.51 16.09 0.90
C SER A 60 -3.23 16.71 2.26
N PHE A 61 -3.77 16.12 3.35
CA PHE A 61 -3.52 16.61 4.70
C PHE A 61 -2.09 16.40 5.17
N ALA A 62 -1.45 15.29 4.80
CA ALA A 62 -0.04 15.04 5.10
C ALA A 62 0.87 16.10 4.47
N LEU A 63 0.64 16.42 3.20
CA LEU A 63 1.40 17.47 2.49
C LEU A 63 1.13 18.87 3.05
N ARG A 64 -0.12 19.19 3.42
CA ARG A 64 -0.46 20.45 4.11
C ARG A 64 0.22 20.57 5.47
N ALA A 65 0.37 19.48 6.22
CA ALA A 65 1.07 19.46 7.50
C ALA A 65 2.55 19.84 7.37
N LEU A 66 3.17 19.55 6.22
CA LEU A 66 4.55 19.92 5.92
C LEU A 66 4.72 21.39 5.48
N ASN A 67 3.61 22.11 5.22
CA ASN A 67 3.60 23.54 4.85
C ASN A 67 4.57 23.85 3.71
N LEU A 68 4.51 23.07 2.63
CA LEU A 68 5.35 23.25 1.46
C LEU A 68 4.92 24.50 0.66
N GLU A 69 5.88 25.20 0.06
CA GLU A 69 5.63 26.37 -0.79
C GLU A 69 5.00 25.95 -2.13
N ASP A 70 4.22 26.85 -2.73
CA ASP A 70 3.67 26.65 -4.08
C ASP A 70 4.81 26.37 -5.08
N GLY A 71 4.63 25.34 -5.90
CA GLY A 71 5.64 24.92 -6.87
C GLY A 71 6.71 23.97 -6.33
N ALA A 72 6.75 23.71 -5.02
CA ALA A 72 7.71 22.78 -4.44
C ALA A 72 7.58 21.38 -5.06
N GLY A 73 8.73 20.72 -5.28
CA GLY A 73 8.79 19.34 -5.75
C GLY A 73 8.41 18.36 -4.66
N VAL A 74 7.68 17.30 -5.01
CA VAL A 74 7.41 16.13 -4.16
C VAL A 74 7.85 14.88 -4.91
N LEU A 75 8.82 14.16 -4.34
CA LEU A 75 9.32 12.96 -4.94
C LEU A 75 8.37 11.79 -4.66
N VAL A 76 7.94 11.11 -5.72
CA VAL A 76 7.00 9.98 -5.66
C VAL A 76 7.49 8.83 -6.55
N SER A 77 7.24 7.59 -6.15
CA SER A 77 7.53 6.43 -7.00
C SER A 77 6.64 6.41 -8.24
N ALA A 78 7.19 6.00 -9.38
CA ALA A 78 6.42 5.74 -10.60
C ALA A 78 5.34 4.63 -10.41
N LEU A 79 5.53 3.72 -9.43
CA LEU A 79 4.57 2.69 -9.06
C LEU A 79 3.60 3.13 -7.93
N SER A 80 3.61 4.41 -7.54
CA SER A 80 2.60 4.96 -6.62
C SER A 80 1.21 5.00 -7.27
N PRO A 81 0.14 5.06 -6.45
CA PRO A 81 -1.22 5.18 -6.93
C PRO A 81 -1.41 6.34 -7.91
N ARG A 82 -2.17 6.12 -8.99
CA ARG A 82 -2.39 7.10 -10.07
C ARG A 82 -3.05 8.42 -9.63
N TYR A 83 -3.64 8.48 -8.43
CA TYR A 83 -4.23 9.71 -7.91
C TYR A 83 -3.19 10.68 -7.29
N TYR A 84 -1.96 10.25 -7.00
CA TYR A 84 -0.94 11.11 -6.38
C TYR A 84 -0.66 12.39 -7.17
N PRO A 85 -0.35 12.33 -8.48
CA PRO A 85 -0.10 13.55 -9.25
C PRO A 85 -1.27 14.54 -9.19
N ARG A 86 -2.51 14.03 -9.18
CA ARG A 86 -3.70 14.86 -9.07
C ARG A 86 -3.77 15.61 -7.74
N VAL A 87 -3.51 14.91 -6.63
CA VAL A 87 -3.46 15.55 -5.29
C VAL A 87 -2.36 16.62 -5.23
N LEU A 88 -1.19 16.35 -5.82
CA LEU A 88 -0.10 17.32 -5.88
C LEU A 88 -0.50 18.55 -6.69
N GLU A 89 -1.11 18.36 -7.86
CA GLU A 89 -1.60 19.44 -8.72
C GLU A 89 -2.62 20.33 -7.99
N GLU A 90 -3.57 19.74 -7.29
CA GLU A 90 -4.58 20.47 -6.49
C GLU A 90 -3.95 21.31 -5.36
N LEU A 91 -2.79 20.89 -4.85
CA LEU A 91 -2.00 21.61 -3.86
C LEU A 91 -0.94 22.55 -4.48
N ARG A 92 -0.92 22.70 -5.80
CA ARG A 92 0.10 23.46 -6.54
C ARG A 92 1.53 22.96 -6.31
N LEU A 93 1.69 21.68 -6.00
CA LEU A 93 2.97 21.01 -5.87
C LEU A 93 3.32 20.28 -7.17
N ARG A 94 4.62 20.03 -7.39
CA ARG A 94 5.12 19.39 -8.62
C ARG A 94 5.57 17.95 -8.33
N PRO A 95 5.06 16.92 -9.04
CA PRO A 95 5.58 15.58 -8.90
C PRO A 95 6.99 15.47 -9.49
N VAL A 96 7.90 14.88 -8.73
CA VAL A 96 9.22 14.42 -9.20
C VAL A 96 9.21 12.91 -9.16
N TYR A 97 9.25 12.28 -10.33
CA TYR A 97 9.10 10.83 -10.43
C TYR A 97 10.42 10.12 -10.19
N CYS A 98 10.38 9.12 -9.34
CA CYS A 98 11.47 8.23 -8.99
C CYS A 98 11.20 6.83 -9.51
N ASP A 99 12.21 6.22 -10.13
CA ASP A 99 12.16 4.83 -10.52
C ASP A 99 12.29 3.91 -9.30
N VAL A 100 12.02 2.64 -9.48
CA VAL A 100 12.20 1.60 -8.46
C VAL A 100 13.52 0.88 -8.66
N SER A 101 13.97 0.17 -7.62
CA SER A 101 15.18 -0.66 -7.73
C SER A 101 14.95 -1.85 -8.64
N SER A 102 15.96 -2.26 -9.37
CA SER A 102 15.88 -3.41 -10.29
C SER A 102 15.40 -4.66 -9.55
N GLY A 103 14.38 -5.32 -10.09
CA GLY A 103 13.78 -6.52 -9.49
C GLY A 103 12.97 -6.26 -8.21
N SER A 104 12.74 -4.99 -7.85
CA SER A 104 11.94 -4.58 -6.69
C SER A 104 10.80 -3.66 -7.14
N ALA A 105 9.70 -3.65 -6.37
CA ALA A 105 8.57 -2.75 -6.60
C ALA A 105 8.66 -1.44 -5.78
N VAL A 106 9.77 -1.20 -5.11
CA VAL A 106 9.95 -0.04 -4.22
C VAL A 106 11.20 0.77 -4.56
N MET A 107 11.20 2.02 -4.17
CA MET A 107 12.36 2.91 -4.25
C MET A 107 13.46 2.44 -3.29
N SER A 108 14.70 2.83 -3.57
CA SER A 108 15.84 2.75 -2.65
C SER A 108 16.47 4.12 -2.44
N ALA A 109 17.39 4.24 -1.48
CA ALA A 109 18.14 5.47 -1.29
C ALA A 109 18.92 5.87 -2.54
N GLU A 110 19.43 4.90 -3.32
CA GLU A 110 20.15 5.14 -4.58
C GLU A 110 19.20 5.70 -5.65
N THR A 111 18.03 5.09 -5.85
CA THR A 111 17.06 5.59 -6.87
C THR A 111 16.50 6.96 -6.48
N VAL A 112 16.30 7.21 -5.19
CA VAL A 112 15.90 8.52 -4.67
C VAL A 112 17.01 9.55 -4.90
N THR A 113 18.27 9.25 -4.57
CA THR A 113 19.41 10.14 -4.80
C THR A 113 19.54 10.49 -6.28
N ALA A 114 19.48 9.50 -7.17
CA ALA A 114 19.52 9.74 -8.61
C ALA A 114 18.36 10.64 -9.10
N ALA A 115 17.17 10.48 -8.52
CA ALA A 115 16.03 11.34 -8.84
C ALA A 115 16.22 12.79 -8.30
N LEU A 116 16.80 12.94 -7.11
CA LEU A 116 17.15 14.26 -6.54
C LEU A 116 18.21 14.98 -7.38
N GLU A 117 19.25 14.30 -7.83
CA GLU A 117 20.28 14.86 -8.70
C GLU A 117 19.76 15.27 -10.08
N ARG A 118 18.80 14.49 -10.64
CA ARG A 118 18.14 14.81 -11.92
C ARG A 118 17.18 15.99 -11.79
N ALA A 119 16.60 16.19 -10.62
CA ALA A 119 15.64 17.26 -10.37
C ALA A 119 16.39 18.59 -10.19
N GLY A 120 16.56 19.33 -11.28
CA GLY A 120 17.17 20.68 -11.28
C GLY A 120 16.14 21.80 -11.35
N GLY A 121 16.56 23.03 -11.04
CA GLY A 121 15.74 24.23 -11.17
C GLY A 121 14.60 24.36 -10.17
N ASP A 122 13.43 24.79 -10.62
CA ASP A 122 12.26 25.10 -9.77
C ASP A 122 11.57 23.89 -9.13
N ALA A 123 11.95 22.65 -9.51
CA ALA A 123 11.31 21.42 -9.06
C ALA A 123 12.15 20.64 -8.03
N VAL A 124 12.97 21.31 -7.26
CA VAL A 124 13.77 20.64 -6.21
C VAL A 124 12.83 20.01 -5.18
N PRO A 125 12.92 18.68 -4.95
CA PRO A 125 12.06 18.00 -3.99
C PRO A 125 12.26 18.55 -2.58
N ARG A 126 11.13 18.79 -1.89
CA ARG A 126 11.07 19.22 -0.49
C ARG A 126 10.47 18.16 0.42
N CYS A 127 9.96 17.08 -0.18
CA CYS A 127 9.34 15.96 0.52
C CYS A 127 9.45 14.71 -0.34
N ILE A 128 9.49 13.56 0.30
CA ILE A 128 9.44 12.24 -0.33
C ILE A 128 8.17 11.53 0.13
N VAL A 129 7.36 11.02 -0.80
CA VAL A 129 6.25 10.12 -0.49
C VAL A 129 6.65 8.71 -0.88
N VAL A 130 6.83 7.86 0.11
CA VAL A 130 7.26 6.48 -0.05
C VAL A 130 6.03 5.57 -0.02
N ASN A 131 5.68 5.00 -1.17
CA ASN A 131 4.61 4.01 -1.26
C ASN A 131 5.19 2.60 -1.04
N HIS A 132 4.61 1.85 -0.11
CA HIS A 132 4.97 0.45 0.16
C HIS A 132 4.26 -0.48 -0.82
N THR A 133 4.65 -0.39 -2.08
CA THR A 133 4.00 -1.05 -3.21
C THR A 133 3.95 -2.57 -3.05
N LEU A 134 2.76 -3.16 -3.22
CA LEU A 134 2.49 -4.61 -3.08
C LEU A 134 2.84 -5.17 -1.69
N GLY A 135 2.91 -4.32 -0.66
CA GLY A 135 3.25 -4.71 0.70
C GLY A 135 4.75 -4.79 0.97
N PHE A 136 5.58 -4.51 -0.05
CA PHE A 136 7.02 -4.43 0.10
C PHE A 136 7.43 -3.12 0.76
N VAL A 137 8.30 -3.20 1.76
CA VAL A 137 8.82 -2.04 2.48
C VAL A 137 10.20 -1.71 1.94
N PRO A 138 10.45 -0.47 1.48
CA PRO A 138 11.79 -0.04 1.12
C PRO A 138 12.69 0.08 2.35
N ASP A 139 13.99 0.29 2.15
CA ASP A 139 14.86 0.76 3.23
C ASP A 139 14.47 2.22 3.58
N ALA A 140 13.37 2.36 4.31
CA ALA A 140 12.82 3.65 4.69
C ALA A 140 13.77 4.42 5.62
N ALA A 141 14.57 3.73 6.43
CA ALA A 141 15.57 4.37 7.29
C ALA A 141 16.66 5.05 6.46
N ALA A 142 17.19 4.37 5.42
CA ALA A 142 18.17 4.97 4.51
C ALA A 142 17.58 6.13 3.71
N ILE A 143 16.30 6.04 3.29
CA ILE A 143 15.62 7.14 2.60
C ILE A 143 15.43 8.35 3.54
N CYS A 144 15.04 8.14 4.79
CA CYS A 144 14.91 9.20 5.80
C CYS A 144 16.25 9.87 6.10
N ALA A 145 17.36 9.12 6.04
CA ALA A 145 18.72 9.66 6.25
C ALA A 145 19.14 10.66 5.17
N LEU A 146 18.45 10.75 4.03
CA LEU A 146 18.69 11.77 3.00
C LEU A 146 18.27 13.20 3.44
N GLY A 147 17.60 13.34 4.60
CA GLY A 147 17.33 14.62 5.26
C GLY A 147 16.08 15.36 4.78
N LEU A 148 15.28 14.79 3.89
CA LEU A 148 13.97 15.34 3.51
C LEU A 148 12.86 14.73 4.38
N PRO A 149 11.76 15.46 4.66
CA PRO A 149 10.58 14.89 5.27
C PRO A 149 10.03 13.72 4.43
N VAL A 150 9.74 12.60 5.08
CA VAL A 150 9.18 11.41 4.44
C VAL A 150 7.74 11.19 4.90
N ILE A 151 6.83 10.98 3.95
CA ILE A 151 5.48 10.48 4.18
C ILE A 151 5.48 9.02 3.71
N GLU A 152 5.15 8.07 4.59
CA GLU A 152 5.00 6.66 4.23
C GLU A 152 3.54 6.36 3.88
N ASP A 153 3.28 5.80 2.70
CA ASP A 153 1.99 5.16 2.42
C ASP A 153 2.13 3.65 2.66
N CYS A 154 1.66 3.23 3.83
CA CYS A 154 1.71 1.86 4.31
C CYS A 154 0.36 1.11 4.14
N SER A 155 -0.53 1.58 3.27
CA SER A 155 -1.85 1.00 3.03
C SER A 155 -1.79 -0.49 2.65
N GLN A 156 -0.76 -0.88 1.88
CA GLN A 156 -0.53 -2.26 1.46
C GLN A 156 0.43 -3.03 2.38
N SER A 157 1.14 -2.37 3.29
CA SER A 157 2.16 -2.98 4.14
C SER A 157 1.80 -3.11 5.62
N TYR A 158 0.55 -2.84 6.00
CA TYR A 158 0.11 -3.10 7.37
C TYR A 158 0.45 -4.54 7.81
N GLY A 159 1.12 -4.66 8.95
CA GLY A 159 1.57 -5.95 9.47
C GLY A 159 2.96 -6.38 8.99
N THR A 160 3.59 -5.66 8.06
CA THR A 160 5.01 -5.85 7.70
C THR A 160 5.89 -5.15 8.74
N SER A 161 6.99 -5.79 9.13
CA SER A 161 8.02 -5.21 10.00
C SER A 161 9.42 -5.40 9.43
N VAL A 162 10.33 -4.50 9.80
CA VAL A 162 11.76 -4.55 9.49
C VAL A 162 12.51 -4.55 10.82
N GLY A 163 13.00 -5.72 11.23
CA GLY A 163 13.45 -5.93 12.59
C GLY A 163 12.33 -5.65 13.60
N GLU A 164 12.58 -4.79 14.56
CA GLU A 164 11.59 -4.39 15.58
C GLU A 164 10.66 -3.25 15.12
N GLN A 165 10.94 -2.61 13.99
CA GLN A 165 10.18 -1.46 13.49
C GLN A 165 9.09 -1.88 12.51
N ARG A 166 7.91 -1.29 12.63
CA ARG A 166 6.77 -1.55 11.75
C ARG A 166 6.78 -0.61 10.56
N ALA A 167 6.29 -1.07 9.42
CA ALA A 167 5.96 -0.20 8.30
C ALA A 167 5.07 0.96 8.74
N GLY A 168 5.39 2.18 8.31
CA GLY A 168 4.72 3.41 8.73
C GLY A 168 5.26 4.03 10.02
N SER A 169 6.46 3.62 10.49
CA SER A 169 7.09 4.19 11.69
C SER A 169 8.43 4.89 11.45
N PHE A 170 8.86 5.00 10.20
CA PHE A 170 10.16 5.58 9.83
C PHE A 170 10.06 7.06 9.46
N GLY A 171 9.00 7.43 8.75
CA GLY A 171 8.77 8.78 8.25
C GLY A 171 8.23 9.76 9.29
N ALA A 172 8.09 11.02 8.89
CA ALA A 172 7.44 12.05 9.70
C ALA A 172 5.94 11.79 9.86
N LEU A 173 5.30 11.35 8.78
CA LEU A 173 3.88 11.05 8.71
C LEU A 173 3.66 9.71 7.99
N ALA A 174 2.56 9.03 8.32
CA ALA A 174 2.19 7.81 7.62
C ALA A 174 0.69 7.76 7.30
N ILE A 175 0.38 7.14 6.17
CA ILE A 175 -0.98 6.91 5.67
C ILE A 175 -1.25 5.41 5.71
N LEU A 176 -2.35 5.02 6.33
CA LEU A 176 -2.88 3.66 6.27
C LEU A 176 -4.27 3.70 5.63
N GLY A 177 -4.37 3.29 4.39
CA GLY A 177 -5.62 3.18 3.66
C GLY A 177 -6.54 2.10 4.22
N LEU A 178 -7.83 2.31 4.03
CA LEU A 178 -8.92 1.40 4.41
C LEU A 178 -9.83 1.14 3.19
N GLU A 179 -9.29 1.28 1.99
CA GLU A 179 -10.00 1.04 0.74
C GLU A 179 -10.30 -0.45 0.53
N GLU A 180 -11.07 -0.75 -0.51
CA GLU A 180 -11.52 -2.12 -0.78
C GLU A 180 -10.36 -3.13 -0.85
N ARG A 181 -9.26 -2.74 -1.49
CA ARG A 181 -8.10 -3.61 -1.72
C ARG A 181 -6.98 -3.46 -0.69
N ASP A 182 -7.13 -2.59 0.30
CA ASP A 182 -6.12 -2.42 1.35
C ASP A 182 -6.08 -3.62 2.31
N MET A 183 -4.99 -3.70 3.08
CA MET A 183 -4.80 -4.80 4.04
C MET A 183 -5.91 -4.86 5.07
N LEU A 184 -6.38 -3.70 5.52
CA LEU A 184 -7.53 -3.52 6.38
C LEU A 184 -8.61 -2.80 5.57
N THR A 185 -9.65 -3.52 5.16
CA THR A 185 -10.71 -2.88 4.38
C THR A 185 -11.88 -2.40 5.24
N ALA A 186 -12.33 -1.19 4.95
CA ALA A 186 -13.57 -0.64 5.47
C ALA A 186 -14.49 -0.15 4.34
N GLY A 187 -14.18 -0.53 3.08
CA GLY A 187 -14.89 -0.06 1.90
C GLY A 187 -14.64 1.42 1.60
N GLY A 188 -13.61 2.00 2.21
CA GLY A 188 -13.16 3.38 2.05
C GLY A 188 -12.68 3.99 3.35
N GLY A 189 -11.76 4.94 3.26
CA GLY A 189 -11.18 5.64 4.39
C GLY A 189 -9.67 5.54 4.47
N ALA A 190 -9.10 6.28 5.41
CA ALA A 190 -7.69 6.23 5.75
C ALA A 190 -7.44 6.72 7.17
N LEU A 191 -6.36 6.24 7.77
CA LEU A 191 -5.75 6.82 8.96
C LEU A 191 -4.50 7.58 8.52
N LEU A 192 -4.41 8.87 8.88
CA LEU A 192 -3.20 9.68 8.75
C LEU A 192 -2.64 9.91 10.13
N TYR A 193 -1.40 9.49 10.38
CA TYR A 193 -0.82 9.56 11.71
C TYR A 193 0.63 10.02 11.74
N ALA A 194 1.05 10.51 12.90
CA ALA A 194 2.42 10.84 13.23
C ALA A 194 2.88 10.01 14.43
N VAL A 195 4.06 9.41 14.35
CA VAL A 195 4.62 8.55 15.39
C VAL A 195 5.17 9.38 16.55
N ASN A 196 5.77 10.51 16.27
CA ASN A 196 6.43 11.36 17.24
C ASN A 196 5.68 12.68 17.53
N ARG A 197 5.96 13.30 18.68
CA ARG A 197 5.29 14.53 19.14
C ARG A 197 5.49 15.73 18.24
N ARG A 198 6.66 15.84 17.61
CA ARG A 198 6.99 17.00 16.76
C ARG A 198 6.03 17.03 15.57
N ASP A 199 5.96 15.94 14.83
CA ASP A 199 5.16 15.85 13.61
C ASP A 199 3.66 15.76 13.94
N ALA A 200 3.30 15.18 15.09
CA ALA A 200 1.94 15.22 15.63
C ALA A 200 1.42 16.64 15.86
N GLY A 201 2.31 17.58 16.24
CA GLY A 201 1.96 18.99 16.39
C GLY A 201 1.43 19.60 15.10
N ALA A 202 2.05 19.32 13.97
CA ALA A 202 1.64 19.81 12.67
C ALA A 202 0.24 19.22 12.27
N LEU A 203 0.01 17.93 12.52
CA LEU A 203 -1.29 17.33 12.26
C LEU A 203 -2.41 17.87 13.17
N ARG A 204 -2.12 18.15 14.44
CA ARG A 204 -3.12 18.73 15.37
C ARG A 204 -3.54 20.13 14.97
N ALA A 205 -2.66 20.90 14.35
CA ALA A 205 -2.96 22.23 13.84
C ALA A 205 -3.94 22.19 12.66
N LEU A 206 -4.04 21.05 11.95
CA LEU A 206 -5.00 20.84 10.89
C LEU A 206 -6.34 20.45 11.53
N SER A 207 -7.37 21.24 11.27
CA SER A 207 -8.75 20.97 11.72
C SER A 207 -9.58 20.58 10.49
N PRO A 208 -9.63 19.28 10.13
CA PRO A 208 -10.40 18.85 8.96
C PRO A 208 -11.88 19.13 9.18
N PHE A 209 -12.56 19.60 8.13
CA PHE A 209 -14.02 19.70 8.14
C PHE A 209 -14.64 18.31 8.34
N PRO A 210 -15.84 18.22 8.96
CA PRO A 210 -16.55 16.96 9.17
C PRO A 210 -16.71 16.13 7.88
N GLU A 211 -16.82 16.80 6.73
CA GLU A 211 -16.94 16.18 5.41
C GLU A 211 -15.73 15.35 5.02
N TYR A 212 -14.55 15.63 5.56
CA TYR A 212 -13.34 14.86 5.35
C TYR A 212 -13.15 13.72 6.36
N SER A 213 -13.92 13.72 7.44
CA SER A 213 -13.80 12.73 8.50
C SER A 213 -14.43 11.39 8.10
N LEU A 214 -13.86 10.31 8.59
CA LEU A 214 -14.33 8.95 8.32
C LEU A 214 -15.72 8.73 8.90
N PRO A 215 -16.70 8.22 8.12
CA PRO A 215 -18.01 7.87 8.62
C PRO A 215 -17.97 6.70 9.62
N ASP A 216 -18.89 6.70 10.58
CA ASP A 216 -19.00 5.64 11.58
C ASP A 216 -19.34 4.27 10.96
N LEU A 217 -20.03 4.20 9.83
CA LEU A 217 -20.26 2.94 9.10
C LEU A 217 -18.94 2.29 8.67
N ASN A 218 -18.04 3.07 8.09
CA ASN A 218 -16.72 2.58 7.69
C ASN A 218 -15.87 2.25 8.93
N ALA A 219 -15.93 3.11 9.95
CA ALA A 219 -15.21 2.88 11.21
C ALA A 219 -15.66 1.60 11.92
N ALA A 220 -16.96 1.27 11.91
CA ALA A 220 -17.49 0.03 12.48
C ALA A 220 -16.83 -1.20 11.84
N MET A 221 -16.69 -1.21 10.50
CA MET A 221 -16.03 -2.28 9.76
C MET A 221 -14.53 -2.31 10.07
N ALA A 222 -13.85 -1.17 10.01
CA ALA A 222 -12.41 -1.06 10.29
C ALA A 222 -12.03 -1.57 11.67
N ILE A 223 -12.83 -1.28 12.70
CA ILE A 223 -12.63 -1.78 14.07
C ILE A 223 -12.55 -3.31 14.09
N VAL A 224 -13.44 -4.00 13.37
CA VAL A 224 -13.41 -5.46 13.29
C VAL A 224 -12.20 -5.93 12.53
N GLN A 225 -11.82 -5.25 11.43
CA GLN A 225 -10.63 -5.59 10.64
C GLN A 225 -9.35 -5.49 11.49
N PHE A 226 -9.19 -4.46 12.31
CA PHE A 226 -8.06 -4.37 13.26
C PHE A 226 -8.04 -5.55 14.24
N ARG A 227 -9.17 -5.88 14.85
CA ARG A 227 -9.28 -7.00 15.82
C ARG A 227 -9.01 -8.37 15.20
N GLU A 228 -9.36 -8.58 13.95
CA GLU A 228 -9.14 -9.83 13.22
C GLU A 228 -7.81 -9.83 12.43
N SER A 229 -7.02 -8.76 12.49
CA SER A 229 -5.84 -8.56 11.64
C SER A 229 -4.79 -9.66 11.82
N ALA A 230 -4.45 -10.04 13.05
CA ALA A 230 -3.47 -11.08 13.32
C ALA A 230 -3.84 -12.41 12.66
N ARG A 231 -5.11 -12.82 12.77
CA ARG A 231 -5.62 -14.03 12.11
C ARG A 231 -5.57 -13.95 10.59
N ASN A 232 -5.86 -12.77 10.03
CA ASN A 232 -5.84 -12.58 8.59
C ASN A 232 -4.41 -12.56 8.04
N LEU A 233 -3.46 -11.95 8.75
CA LEU A 233 -2.03 -11.96 8.43
C LEU A 233 -1.47 -13.39 8.44
N GLU A 234 -1.75 -14.17 9.47
CA GLU A 234 -1.31 -15.57 9.56
C GLU A 234 -1.83 -16.40 8.36
N LYS A 235 -3.09 -16.23 7.99
CA LYS A 235 -3.63 -16.91 6.81
C LYS A 235 -2.98 -16.48 5.50
N ARG A 236 -2.68 -15.18 5.34
CA ARG A 236 -1.95 -14.68 4.16
C ARG A 236 -0.56 -15.29 4.08
N LYS A 237 0.15 -15.35 5.21
CA LYS A 237 1.46 -15.96 5.31
C LYS A 237 1.45 -17.42 4.85
N LEU A 238 0.55 -18.24 5.40
CA LEU A 238 0.42 -19.65 5.02
C LEU A 238 0.13 -19.84 3.52
N ILE A 239 -0.72 -19.00 2.92
CA ILE A 239 -1.03 -19.06 1.49
C ILE A 239 0.19 -18.62 0.66
N GLY A 240 0.83 -17.50 1.02
CA GLY A 240 1.99 -16.99 0.30
C GLY A 240 3.17 -17.97 0.32
N GLU A 241 3.47 -18.56 1.47
CA GLU A 241 4.51 -19.57 1.62
C GLU A 241 4.24 -20.81 0.75
N ALA A 242 2.97 -21.23 0.61
CA ALA A 242 2.59 -22.34 -0.26
C ALA A 242 2.86 -22.06 -1.75
N TYR A 243 2.98 -20.80 -2.16
CA TYR A 243 3.24 -20.42 -3.54
C TYR A 243 4.73 -20.26 -3.87
N ILE A 244 5.59 -20.01 -2.87
CA ILE A 244 7.02 -19.70 -3.08
C ILE A 244 7.73 -20.87 -3.80
N GLN A 245 7.67 -22.08 -3.27
CA GLN A 245 8.37 -23.23 -3.86
C GLN A 245 7.90 -23.57 -5.28
N PRO A 246 6.58 -23.59 -5.60
CA PRO A 246 6.10 -23.66 -6.97
C PRO A 246 6.66 -22.57 -7.88
N ALA A 247 6.67 -21.30 -7.43
CA ALA A 247 7.16 -20.19 -8.22
C ALA A 247 8.66 -20.30 -8.53
N LEU A 248 9.48 -20.68 -7.56
CA LEU A 248 10.92 -20.86 -7.72
C LEU A 248 11.30 -21.98 -8.70
N ARG A 249 10.38 -22.90 -9.00
CA ARG A 249 10.59 -23.98 -10.00
C ARG A 249 10.23 -23.57 -11.43
N THR A 250 9.71 -22.36 -11.62
CA THR A 250 9.37 -21.83 -12.93
C THR A 250 10.51 -20.95 -13.46
N ARG A 251 10.38 -20.50 -14.72
CA ARG A 251 11.28 -19.49 -15.30
C ARG A 251 10.91 -18.06 -14.88
N HIS A 252 9.75 -17.87 -14.27
CA HIS A 252 9.30 -16.56 -13.79
C HIS A 252 10.04 -16.16 -12.52
N LYS A 253 10.16 -14.85 -12.29
CA LYS A 253 10.91 -14.35 -11.15
C LYS A 253 9.96 -13.93 -10.02
N VAL A 254 10.25 -14.41 -8.83
CA VAL A 254 9.68 -13.86 -7.59
C VAL A 254 10.35 -12.52 -7.35
N PHE A 255 9.63 -11.54 -6.83
CA PHE A 255 10.26 -10.29 -6.40
C PHE A 255 11.32 -10.62 -5.34
N VAL A 256 12.55 -10.28 -5.67
CA VAL A 256 13.66 -10.43 -4.73
C VAL A 256 13.55 -9.27 -3.75
N GLN A 257 13.26 -9.61 -2.54
CA GLN A 257 13.35 -8.67 -1.44
C GLN A 257 14.78 -8.63 -0.90
N GLY A 258 15.69 -8.78 -1.79
CA GLY A 258 17.12 -8.72 -1.64
C GLY A 258 17.70 -9.62 -0.52
N GLU A 259 18.93 -10.00 -0.63
CA GLU A 259 19.73 -10.55 0.50
C GLU A 259 19.63 -9.67 1.76
N THR A 260 19.26 -8.40 1.60
CA THR A 260 19.00 -7.41 2.63
C THR A 260 17.77 -7.77 3.47
N ALA A 261 16.72 -8.34 2.89
CA ALA A 261 15.50 -8.67 3.61
C ALA A 261 15.71 -9.77 4.65
N GLU A 262 16.42 -10.86 4.29
CA GLU A 262 16.77 -11.90 5.25
C GLU A 262 17.74 -11.39 6.32
N LYS A 263 18.71 -10.55 5.94
CA LYS A 263 19.67 -9.95 6.86
C LYS A 263 19.05 -8.90 7.79
N GLN A 264 17.99 -8.23 7.36
CA GLN A 264 17.26 -7.22 8.15
C GLN A 264 16.08 -7.79 8.93
N GLY A 265 15.79 -9.08 8.81
CA GLY A 265 14.69 -9.73 9.52
C GLY A 265 13.33 -9.15 9.12
N ILE A 266 13.08 -8.99 7.83
CA ILE A 266 11.79 -8.47 7.35
C ILE A 266 10.72 -9.56 7.41
N GLU A 267 9.65 -9.27 8.15
CA GLU A 267 8.44 -10.09 8.18
C GLU A 267 7.37 -9.48 7.26
N TYR A 268 7.02 -10.21 6.19
CA TYR A 268 6.04 -9.74 5.20
C TYR A 268 4.61 -10.11 5.55
N ASN A 269 3.71 -9.19 5.19
CA ASN A 269 2.28 -9.37 5.35
C ASN A 269 1.60 -10.19 4.25
N TYR A 270 2.31 -10.52 3.17
CA TYR A 270 1.74 -11.16 1.98
C TYR A 270 0.47 -10.46 1.49
N TYR A 271 0.57 -9.16 1.26
CA TYR A 271 -0.50 -8.36 0.66
C TYR A 271 -0.98 -8.94 -0.66
N ALA A 272 -0.05 -9.33 -1.52
CA ALA A 272 -0.29 -9.96 -2.82
C ALA A 272 0.77 -11.03 -3.08
N PHE A 273 0.57 -11.84 -4.12
CA PHE A 273 1.59 -12.74 -4.65
C PHE A 273 1.91 -12.32 -6.10
N PRO A 274 2.88 -11.43 -6.30
CA PRO A 274 3.31 -10.99 -7.61
C PRO A 274 4.38 -11.90 -8.19
N LEU A 275 4.34 -12.14 -9.52
CA LEU A 275 5.43 -12.75 -10.28
C LEU A 275 5.80 -11.86 -11.46
N ILE A 276 7.09 -11.69 -11.71
CA ILE A 276 7.61 -11.05 -12.92
C ILE A 276 7.69 -12.12 -14.01
N LEU A 277 6.88 -11.95 -15.04
CA LEU A 277 6.74 -12.93 -16.10
C LEU A 277 7.88 -12.84 -17.12
N GLU A 278 8.38 -13.99 -17.55
CA GLU A 278 9.29 -14.14 -18.70
C GLU A 278 8.51 -14.45 -19.99
N THR A 279 7.19 -14.56 -19.88
CA THR A 279 6.25 -14.74 -21.01
C THR A 279 5.23 -13.63 -21.06
N GLY A 280 4.44 -13.60 -22.14
CA GLY A 280 3.40 -12.58 -22.31
C GLY A 280 2.29 -12.67 -21.25
N MET A 281 1.93 -11.53 -20.65
CA MET A 281 0.81 -11.40 -19.71
C MET A 281 -0.49 -12.00 -20.27
N LYS A 282 -0.73 -11.82 -21.57
CA LYS A 282 -1.91 -12.35 -22.27
C LYS A 282 -1.99 -13.89 -22.21
N ASP A 283 -0.85 -14.56 -22.39
CA ASP A 283 -0.80 -16.03 -22.39
C ASP A 283 -1.02 -16.58 -21.00
N VAL A 284 -0.41 -15.97 -19.98
CA VAL A 284 -0.61 -16.35 -18.58
C VAL A 284 -2.07 -16.14 -18.15
N LYS A 285 -2.69 -15.00 -18.48
CA LYS A 285 -4.10 -14.72 -18.19
C LYS A 285 -5.02 -15.75 -18.89
N ALA A 286 -4.74 -16.08 -20.17
CA ALA A 286 -5.52 -17.06 -20.93
C ALA A 286 -5.37 -18.47 -20.35
N TYR A 287 -4.16 -18.87 -19.93
CA TYR A 287 -3.89 -20.15 -19.30
C TYR A 287 -4.60 -20.30 -17.94
N ALA A 288 -4.51 -19.29 -17.10
CA ALA A 288 -5.17 -19.26 -15.80
C ALA A 288 -6.70 -19.31 -15.92
N LYS A 289 -7.26 -18.56 -16.88
CA LYS A 289 -8.70 -18.54 -17.15
C LYS A 289 -9.26 -19.92 -17.52
N LYS A 290 -8.51 -20.75 -18.27
CA LYS A 290 -8.91 -22.14 -18.60
C LYS A 290 -9.01 -23.01 -17.35
N LYS A 291 -8.39 -22.63 -16.24
CA LYS A 291 -8.41 -23.33 -14.95
C LYS A 291 -9.33 -22.64 -13.93
N ASP A 292 -10.20 -21.73 -14.37
CA ASP A 292 -11.08 -20.93 -13.52
C ASP A 292 -10.34 -20.10 -12.45
N ILE A 293 -9.14 -19.64 -12.77
CA ILE A 293 -8.35 -18.74 -11.93
C ILE A 293 -8.17 -17.42 -12.68
N ILE A 294 -8.44 -16.30 -12.00
CA ILE A 294 -8.20 -14.97 -12.54
C ILE A 294 -6.78 -14.55 -12.16
N VAL A 295 -6.09 -13.91 -13.09
CA VAL A 295 -4.78 -13.27 -12.92
C VAL A 295 -4.89 -11.84 -13.44
N GLU A 296 -4.44 -10.88 -12.66
CA GLU A 296 -4.46 -9.45 -12.99
C GLU A 296 -3.05 -8.92 -13.24
N SER A 297 -2.94 -7.80 -13.95
CA SER A 297 -1.70 -7.00 -14.00
C SER A 297 -1.55 -6.27 -12.67
N ALA A 298 -0.33 -6.20 -12.15
CA ALA A 298 -0.11 -5.65 -10.81
C ALA A 298 -0.22 -4.13 -10.73
N PHE A 299 0.08 -3.43 -11.83
CA PHE A 299 0.37 -1.99 -11.80
C PHE A 299 -0.53 -1.14 -12.70
N ASP A 300 -1.67 -1.67 -13.17
CA ASP A 300 -2.60 -0.92 -14.04
C ASP A 300 -3.12 0.38 -13.39
N GLU A 301 -3.25 0.40 -12.05
CA GLU A 301 -3.76 1.55 -11.28
C GLU A 301 -2.64 2.45 -10.71
N THR A 302 -1.41 2.29 -11.19
CA THR A 302 -0.26 3.13 -10.82
C THR A 302 -0.04 4.28 -11.81
N ILE A 303 0.84 5.22 -11.45
CA ILE A 303 1.19 6.35 -12.32
C ILE A 303 1.72 5.85 -13.67
N VAL A 304 2.71 4.95 -13.66
CA VAL A 304 3.28 4.42 -14.91
C VAL A 304 2.30 3.50 -15.65
N GLY A 305 1.54 2.68 -14.95
CA GLY A 305 0.59 1.74 -15.56
C GLY A 305 -0.58 2.44 -16.24
N SER A 306 -0.97 3.62 -15.74
CA SER A 306 -2.00 4.47 -16.37
C SER A 306 -1.48 5.37 -17.51
N GLY A 307 -0.19 5.28 -17.86
CA GLY A 307 0.43 6.14 -18.88
C GLY A 307 0.70 7.58 -18.40
N GLY A 308 0.77 7.81 -17.09
CA GLY A 308 0.94 9.12 -16.48
C GLY A 308 2.33 9.75 -16.69
N ILE A 309 3.31 8.94 -17.12
CA ILE A 309 4.69 9.39 -17.37
C ILE A 309 5.30 8.67 -18.59
N PRO A 310 6.26 9.31 -19.28
CA PRO A 310 6.99 8.65 -20.37
C PRO A 310 7.81 7.44 -19.87
N PRO A 311 7.87 6.33 -20.61
CA PRO A 311 8.60 5.12 -20.21
C PRO A 311 10.08 5.36 -19.89
N GLU A 312 10.71 6.30 -20.60
CA GLU A 312 12.14 6.59 -20.50
C GLU A 312 12.50 7.23 -19.14
N LEU A 313 11.52 7.81 -18.46
CA LEU A 313 11.74 8.49 -17.19
C LEU A 313 11.96 7.51 -16.02
N CYS A 314 11.25 6.34 -16.07
CA CYS A 314 11.30 5.31 -15.04
C CYS A 314 11.23 3.93 -15.71
N THR A 315 12.36 3.48 -16.25
CA THR A 315 12.44 2.30 -17.13
C THR A 315 12.18 0.98 -16.40
N GLU A 316 12.64 0.85 -15.15
CA GLU A 316 12.39 -0.35 -14.33
C GLU A 316 10.91 -0.45 -13.96
N ALA A 317 10.31 0.62 -13.47
CA ALA A 317 8.89 0.67 -13.14
C ALA A 317 8.02 0.37 -14.37
N TYR A 318 8.37 0.93 -15.54
CA TYR A 318 7.67 0.65 -16.79
C TYR A 318 7.79 -0.81 -17.19
N SER A 319 9.01 -1.38 -17.15
CA SER A 319 9.24 -2.80 -17.44
C SER A 319 8.42 -3.72 -16.52
N LEU A 320 8.39 -3.41 -15.21
CA LEU A 320 7.60 -4.16 -14.23
C LEU A 320 6.09 -4.03 -14.51
N SER A 321 5.61 -2.86 -14.90
CA SER A 321 4.18 -2.64 -15.18
C SER A 321 3.65 -3.52 -16.32
N LEU A 322 4.50 -3.85 -17.29
CA LEU A 322 4.13 -4.71 -18.41
C LEU A 322 4.17 -6.21 -18.07
N ARG A 323 4.98 -6.61 -17.10
CA ARG A 323 5.33 -8.03 -16.86
C ARG A 323 4.90 -8.59 -15.53
N THR A 324 4.41 -7.79 -14.59
CA THR A 324 4.07 -8.30 -13.26
C THR A 324 2.62 -8.74 -13.18
N ALA A 325 2.42 -10.01 -12.87
CA ALA A 325 1.12 -10.63 -12.69
C ALA A 325 0.82 -10.86 -11.21
N LEU A 326 -0.43 -10.61 -10.79
CA LEU A 326 -0.94 -10.94 -9.46
C LEU A 326 -1.74 -12.24 -9.49
N PHE A 327 -1.44 -13.11 -8.55
CA PHE A 327 -2.15 -14.36 -8.32
C PHE A 327 -3.04 -14.27 -7.08
N PRO A 328 -4.15 -15.07 -7.00
CA PRO A 328 -5.07 -15.04 -5.88
C PRO A 328 -4.37 -15.22 -4.53
N LEU A 329 -4.47 -14.21 -3.65
CA LEU A 329 -4.00 -14.28 -2.27
C LEU A 329 -4.89 -13.44 -1.35
N TYR A 330 -5.76 -14.08 -0.59
CA TYR A 330 -6.62 -13.44 0.40
C TYR A 330 -7.06 -14.45 1.48
N PRO A 331 -7.37 -14.01 2.72
CA PRO A 331 -7.60 -14.89 3.87
C PRO A 331 -8.80 -15.84 3.74
N ARG A 332 -9.68 -15.65 2.75
CA ARG A 332 -10.87 -16.50 2.52
C ARG A 332 -10.61 -17.67 1.59
N LEU A 333 -9.44 -17.76 0.94
CA LEU A 333 -9.07 -18.92 0.14
C LEU A 333 -9.09 -20.19 0.99
N THR A 334 -9.73 -21.23 0.48
CA THR A 334 -9.71 -22.56 1.06
C THR A 334 -8.40 -23.26 0.75
N GLY A 335 -8.04 -24.30 1.50
CA GLY A 335 -6.86 -25.12 1.22
C GLY A 335 -6.87 -25.71 -0.20
N ALA A 336 -8.04 -26.18 -0.66
CA ALA A 336 -8.19 -26.72 -2.03
C ALA A 336 -7.97 -25.64 -3.12
N GLU A 337 -8.46 -24.42 -2.90
CA GLU A 337 -8.23 -23.29 -3.82
C GLU A 337 -6.76 -22.87 -3.80
N THR A 338 -6.14 -22.81 -2.62
CA THR A 338 -4.70 -22.52 -2.48
C THR A 338 -3.85 -23.54 -3.24
N GLU A 339 -4.15 -24.85 -3.09
CA GLU A 339 -3.47 -25.90 -3.82
C GLU A 339 -3.67 -25.79 -5.34
N LYS A 340 -4.89 -25.42 -5.77
CA LYS A 340 -5.21 -25.22 -7.20
C LYS A 340 -4.40 -24.06 -7.79
N VAL A 341 -4.26 -22.94 -7.07
CA VAL A 341 -3.43 -21.79 -7.48
C VAL A 341 -1.95 -22.18 -7.48
N SER A 342 -1.47 -22.89 -6.47
CA SER A 342 -0.10 -23.39 -6.37
C SER A 342 0.28 -24.27 -7.58
N LYS A 343 -0.61 -25.21 -7.96
CA LYS A 343 -0.44 -26.05 -9.18
C LYS A 343 -0.47 -25.22 -10.47
N LEU A 344 -1.32 -24.17 -10.53
CA LEU A 344 -1.32 -23.26 -11.67
C LEU A 344 0.04 -22.56 -11.80
N ILE A 345 0.57 -21.99 -10.70
CA ILE A 345 1.86 -21.29 -10.68
C ILE A 345 2.97 -22.22 -11.20
N LEU A 346 3.04 -23.46 -10.69
CA LEU A 346 4.05 -24.44 -11.11
C LEU A 346 4.04 -24.75 -12.61
N THR A 347 2.88 -24.64 -13.26
CA THR A 347 2.66 -25.03 -14.66
C THR A 347 2.42 -23.85 -15.60
N LEU A 348 2.82 -22.64 -15.20
CA LEU A 348 2.72 -21.45 -16.05
C LEU A 348 3.54 -21.62 -17.35
N PRO A 349 3.02 -21.09 -18.50
CA PRO A 349 3.66 -21.23 -19.80
C PRO A 349 5.01 -20.51 -19.91
#